data_5c7b20e8b716359f53cfdb89d8bba633
#
_entry.id   5c7b20e8b716359f53cfdb89d8bba633
#
_cell.length_a   1.000
_cell.length_b   1.000
_cell.length_c   1.000
_cell.angle_alpha   90.00
_cell.angle_beta   90.00
_cell.angle_gamma   90.00
#
_symmetry.space_group_name_H-M   'P 1'
#
loop_
_entity.id
_entity.type
_entity.pdbx_description
1 polymer ?
#
loop_
_entity_poly.entity_id
_entity_poly.type
_entity_poly.pdbx_seq_one_letter_code
_entity_poly.pdbx_strand_id
1 'polypeptide(L)'
;MNSGQEIILIAAMAENRVIGKNNTMPFSVKGNLARFNEMTIGWPCVMGSRTWESLPKKPLPGRLNIIISRTVESYEHDGRAEPGVHICASALDSDNAKFFNSLNTAVEYCKGYQKIFICGGESIYRQSLDFANKIDLTLVPGQYEGDAFFPEIGDNWKKTDAINYDNFSVVTYIRVV
;
A
#
# COMPACT_ATOMS: atom_id res chain seq x y z
N MET A 1 16.57 2.70 -10.97
CA MET A 1 15.23 3.22 -10.70
C MET A 1 14.95 4.35 -11.67
N ASN A 2 13.77 4.38 -12.31
CA ASN A 2 13.44 5.47 -13.23
C ASN A 2 13.31 6.77 -12.44
N SER A 3 14.09 7.78 -12.83
CA SER A 3 14.19 9.09 -12.17
C SER A 3 12.92 9.97 -12.19
N GLY A 4 11.75 9.38 -12.41
CA GLY A 4 10.49 10.11 -12.51
C GLY A 4 9.27 9.40 -11.90
N GLN A 5 9.41 8.17 -11.37
CA GLN A 5 8.28 7.45 -10.76
C GLN A 5 8.11 7.82 -9.29
N GLU A 6 6.91 8.21 -8.89
CA GLU A 6 6.56 8.39 -7.49
C GLU A 6 6.11 7.07 -6.85
N ILE A 7 6.82 6.62 -5.82
CA ILE A 7 6.44 5.49 -4.98
C ILE A 7 6.00 6.03 -3.63
N ILE A 8 4.70 5.94 -3.36
CA ILE A 8 4.04 6.62 -2.25
C ILE A 8 3.52 5.58 -1.26
N LEU A 9 4.03 5.60 -0.02
CA LEU A 9 3.38 4.90 1.08
C LEU A 9 2.15 5.69 1.50
N ILE A 10 0.98 5.07 1.48
CA ILE A 10 -0.27 5.66 1.95
C ILE A 10 -0.85 4.83 3.09
N ALA A 11 -1.07 5.45 4.24
CA ALA A 11 -1.58 4.76 5.42
C ALA A 11 -2.42 5.69 6.30
N ALA A 12 -3.29 5.08 7.12
CA ALA A 12 -3.88 5.71 8.28
C ALA A 12 -3.31 5.04 9.53
N MET A 13 -2.81 5.82 10.48
CA MET A 13 -2.26 5.32 11.73
C MET A 13 -2.72 6.15 12.93
N ALA A 14 -2.85 5.49 14.07
CA ALA A 14 -3.09 6.13 15.35
C ALA A 14 -1.83 6.82 15.88
N GLU A 15 -1.95 7.61 16.94
CA GLU A 15 -0.80 8.30 17.58
C GLU A 15 0.29 7.33 18.04
N ASN A 16 -0.07 6.12 18.45
CA ASN A 16 0.87 5.05 18.82
C ASN A 16 1.28 4.17 17.63
N ARG A 17 1.14 4.64 16.42
CA ARG A 17 1.49 4.00 15.15
C ARG A 17 0.70 2.74 14.81
N VAL A 18 -0.34 2.40 15.53
CA VAL A 18 -1.23 1.28 15.19
C VAL A 18 -1.91 1.53 13.86
N ILE A 19 -1.86 0.54 12.96
CA ILE A 19 -2.52 0.52 11.65
C ILE A 19 -3.53 -0.61 11.53
N GLY A 20 -3.49 -1.61 12.40
CA GLY A 20 -4.36 -2.77 12.38
C GLY A 20 -4.43 -3.53 13.68
N LYS A 21 -5.54 -4.25 13.85
CA LYS A 21 -5.78 -5.23 14.91
C LYS A 21 -6.61 -6.38 14.33
N ASN A 22 -6.14 -7.62 14.48
CA ASN A 22 -6.82 -8.82 13.97
C ASN A 22 -7.24 -8.68 12.49
N ASN A 23 -6.31 -8.19 11.66
CA ASN A 23 -6.51 -7.95 10.22
C ASN A 23 -7.61 -6.94 9.86
N THR A 24 -7.97 -6.05 10.78
CA THR A 24 -8.93 -4.95 10.57
C THR A 24 -8.34 -3.63 11.05
N MET A 25 -8.85 -2.50 10.55
CA MET A 25 -8.52 -1.19 11.12
C MET A 25 -9.31 -1.00 12.43
N PRO A 26 -8.64 -0.70 13.57
CA PRO A 26 -9.30 -0.54 14.86
C PRO A 26 -10.02 0.82 15.02
N PHE A 27 -9.89 1.71 14.05
CA PHE A 27 -10.51 3.03 14.02
C PHE A 27 -11.26 3.27 12.72
N SER A 28 -12.27 4.11 12.78
CA SER A 28 -13.02 4.59 11.62
C SER A 28 -12.93 6.11 11.55
N VAL A 29 -12.47 6.63 10.43
CA VAL A 29 -12.26 8.06 10.23
C VAL A 29 -13.07 8.53 9.03
N LYS A 30 -14.09 9.33 9.31
CA LYS A 30 -14.95 9.89 8.26
C LYS A 30 -14.12 10.72 7.29
N GLY A 31 -14.27 10.44 6.01
CA GLY A 31 -13.56 11.14 4.93
C GLY A 31 -12.23 10.51 4.52
N ASN A 32 -11.59 9.70 5.39
CA ASN A 32 -10.31 9.08 5.05
C ASN A 32 -10.43 8.09 3.87
N LEU A 33 -11.49 7.27 3.83
CA LEU A 33 -11.70 6.33 2.73
C LEU A 33 -11.97 7.05 1.41
N ALA A 34 -12.73 8.14 1.44
CA ALA A 34 -12.98 8.96 0.25
C ALA A 34 -11.68 9.54 -0.30
N ARG A 35 -10.84 10.10 0.59
CA ARG A 35 -9.51 10.62 0.26
C ARG A 35 -8.60 9.53 -0.31
N PHE A 36 -8.55 8.36 0.32
CA PHE A 36 -7.80 7.21 -0.20
C PHE A 36 -8.21 6.85 -1.63
N ASN A 37 -9.51 6.76 -1.87
CA ASN A 37 -10.04 6.47 -3.21
C ASN A 37 -9.67 7.55 -4.23
N GLU A 38 -9.84 8.81 -3.87
CA GLU A 38 -9.50 9.95 -4.74
C GLU A 38 -8.02 9.97 -5.14
N MET A 39 -7.13 9.70 -4.19
CA MET A 39 -5.70 9.69 -4.44
C MET A 39 -5.23 8.50 -5.29
N THR A 40 -5.83 7.34 -5.10
CA THR A 40 -5.33 6.08 -5.66
C THR A 40 -6.04 5.64 -6.94
N ILE A 41 -7.18 6.24 -7.28
CA ILE A 41 -7.93 5.89 -8.50
C ILE A 41 -7.04 6.05 -9.76
N GLY A 42 -7.06 5.04 -10.63
CA GLY A 42 -6.25 5.03 -11.86
C GLY A 42 -4.79 4.61 -11.67
N TRP A 43 -4.31 4.40 -10.42
CA TRP A 43 -2.94 4.04 -10.12
C TRP A 43 -2.83 2.63 -9.53
N PRO A 44 -1.69 1.93 -9.71
CA PRO A 44 -1.44 0.66 -9.04
C PRO A 44 -1.43 0.83 -7.52
N CYS A 45 -2.14 -0.08 -6.83
CA CYS A 45 -2.14 -0.23 -5.38
C CYS A 45 -1.46 -1.54 -4.99
N VAL A 46 -0.30 -1.45 -4.36
CA VAL A 46 0.50 -2.60 -3.91
C VAL A 46 0.21 -2.89 -2.45
N MET A 47 -0.14 -4.13 -2.14
CA MET A 47 -0.50 -4.54 -0.78
C MET A 47 -0.11 -5.99 -0.49
N GLY A 48 0.09 -6.32 0.77
CA GLY A 48 0.26 -7.70 1.20
C GLY A 48 -1.05 -8.48 1.19
N SER A 49 -0.97 -9.82 1.19
CA SER A 49 -2.14 -10.72 1.14
C SER A 49 -3.12 -10.48 2.30
N ARG A 50 -2.64 -10.22 3.52
CA ARG A 50 -3.52 -9.91 4.66
C ARG A 50 -4.32 -8.63 4.47
N THR A 51 -3.71 -7.59 3.92
CA THR A 51 -4.41 -6.35 3.57
C THR A 51 -5.44 -6.60 2.48
N TRP A 52 -5.09 -7.36 1.45
CA TRP A 52 -6.02 -7.79 0.42
C TRP A 52 -7.23 -8.55 0.97
N GLU A 53 -6.98 -9.51 1.87
CA GLU A 53 -8.05 -10.28 2.51
C GLU A 53 -8.97 -9.42 3.36
N SER A 54 -8.45 -8.37 4.01
CA SER A 54 -9.20 -7.45 4.86
C SER A 54 -10.11 -6.48 4.09
N LEU A 55 -9.93 -6.34 2.77
CA LEU A 55 -10.73 -5.42 1.97
C LEU A 55 -12.20 -5.87 1.92
N PRO A 56 -13.17 -5.00 2.25
CA PRO A 56 -14.58 -5.33 2.20
C PRO A 56 -15.08 -5.53 0.77
N LYS A 57 -14.44 -4.87 -0.19
CA LYS A 57 -14.68 -5.02 -1.62
C LYS A 57 -13.34 -5.16 -2.34
N LYS A 58 -13.19 -6.23 -3.09
CA LYS A 58 -12.00 -6.55 -3.88
C LYS A 58 -12.36 -7.12 -5.25
N PRO A 59 -11.61 -6.74 -6.31
CA PRO A 59 -10.52 -5.78 -6.28
C PRO A 59 -10.99 -4.36 -5.97
N LEU A 60 -10.07 -3.48 -5.54
CA LEU A 60 -10.35 -2.06 -5.44
C LEU A 60 -10.71 -1.53 -6.84
N PRO A 61 -11.89 -0.96 -7.05
CA PRO A 61 -12.35 -0.58 -8.38
C PRO A 61 -11.52 0.56 -9.00
N GLY A 62 -11.42 0.55 -10.33
CA GLY A 62 -10.79 1.62 -11.12
C GLY A 62 -9.27 1.74 -10.97
N ARG A 63 -8.60 0.69 -10.49
CA ARG A 63 -7.15 0.68 -10.32
C ARG A 63 -6.59 -0.73 -10.37
N LEU A 64 -5.31 -0.84 -10.71
CA LEU A 64 -4.60 -2.12 -10.71
C LEU A 64 -4.25 -2.51 -9.26
N ASN A 65 -4.71 -3.68 -8.83
CA ASN A 65 -4.41 -4.24 -7.52
C ASN A 65 -3.21 -5.18 -7.64
N ILE A 66 -2.17 -4.92 -6.90
CA ILE A 66 -0.94 -5.71 -6.86
C ILE A 66 -0.80 -6.34 -5.49
N ILE A 67 -0.85 -7.66 -5.42
CA ILE A 67 -0.88 -8.39 -4.15
C ILE A 67 0.43 -9.15 -3.97
N ILE A 68 1.09 -8.94 -2.82
CA ILE A 68 2.30 -9.65 -2.44
C ILE A 68 1.93 -10.81 -1.52
N SER A 69 2.26 -12.03 -1.94
CA SER A 69 2.01 -13.24 -1.16
C SER A 69 3.14 -14.25 -1.34
N ARG A 70 3.69 -14.76 -0.24
CA ARG A 70 4.75 -15.77 -0.25
C ARG A 70 4.24 -17.18 -0.59
N THR A 71 2.94 -17.39 -0.50
CA THR A 71 2.29 -18.70 -0.72
C THR A 71 1.72 -18.84 -2.12
N VAL A 72 1.90 -17.86 -2.98
CA VAL A 72 1.44 -17.93 -4.37
C VAL A 72 2.42 -18.80 -5.16
N GLU A 73 1.96 -19.98 -5.54
CA GLU A 73 2.68 -20.83 -6.50
C GLU A 73 2.56 -20.25 -7.90
N SER A 74 3.63 -20.40 -8.70
CA SER A 74 3.64 -19.92 -10.08
C SER A 74 2.65 -20.72 -10.92
N TYR A 75 1.66 -20.04 -11.47
CA TYR A 75 0.81 -20.60 -12.52
C TYR A 75 1.22 -19.99 -13.86
N GLU A 76 1.57 -20.85 -14.79
CA GLU A 76 1.79 -20.48 -16.19
C GLU A 76 0.45 -20.19 -16.85
N HIS A 77 0.24 -18.95 -17.28
CA HIS A 77 -0.82 -18.62 -18.22
C HIS A 77 -0.21 -18.63 -19.63
N ASP A 78 -0.69 -19.50 -20.51
CA ASP A 78 -0.30 -19.62 -21.91
C ASP A 78 1.17 -19.97 -22.21
N GLY A 79 1.87 -20.69 -21.33
CA GLY A 79 3.23 -21.15 -21.61
C GLY A 79 4.27 -20.03 -21.76
N ARG A 80 3.94 -18.81 -21.35
CA ARG A 80 4.83 -17.66 -21.27
C ARG A 80 4.78 -17.07 -19.87
N ALA A 81 5.45 -17.76 -18.94
CA ALA A 81 5.64 -17.21 -17.60
C ALA A 81 6.55 -16.00 -17.69
N GLU A 82 6.03 -14.81 -17.43
CA GLU A 82 6.90 -13.71 -17.05
C GLU A 82 7.48 -14.03 -15.66
N PRO A 83 8.81 -13.99 -15.48
CA PRO A 83 9.43 -14.36 -14.21
C PRO A 83 8.89 -13.49 -13.06
N GLY A 84 8.30 -14.15 -12.06
CA GLY A 84 7.83 -13.50 -10.83
C GLY A 84 6.36 -13.08 -10.82
N VAL A 85 5.60 -13.30 -11.89
CA VAL A 85 4.14 -13.07 -11.91
C VAL A 85 3.44 -14.38 -11.54
N HIS A 86 2.69 -14.34 -10.44
CA HIS A 86 1.91 -15.47 -9.96
C HIS A 86 0.43 -15.06 -9.90
N ILE A 87 -0.42 -15.83 -10.54
CA ILE A 87 -1.87 -15.60 -10.51
C ILE A 87 -2.49 -16.64 -9.57
N CYS A 88 -3.16 -16.18 -8.51
CA CYS A 88 -3.92 -17.07 -7.66
C CYS A 88 -5.23 -17.47 -8.34
N ALA A 89 -5.51 -18.77 -8.39
CA ALA A 89 -6.70 -19.33 -9.06
C ALA A 89 -8.04 -18.78 -8.53
N SER A 90 -8.08 -18.27 -7.30
CA SER A 90 -9.26 -17.63 -6.71
C SER A 90 -9.48 -16.16 -7.11
N ALA A 91 -8.53 -15.58 -7.84
CA ALA A 91 -8.61 -14.19 -8.33
C ALA A 91 -8.85 -14.12 -9.85
N LEU A 92 -9.20 -15.23 -10.47
CA LEU A 92 -9.18 -15.47 -11.92
C LEU A 92 -10.13 -14.61 -12.76
N ASP A 93 -11.00 -13.81 -12.17
CA ASP A 93 -12.02 -13.09 -12.93
C ASP A 93 -11.87 -11.56 -12.94
N SER A 94 -10.76 -10.99 -12.48
CA SER A 94 -10.57 -9.55 -12.64
C SER A 94 -9.23 -9.22 -13.30
N ASP A 95 -9.30 -8.61 -14.48
CA ASP A 95 -8.14 -8.03 -15.19
C ASP A 95 -7.35 -7.01 -14.32
N ASN A 96 -7.89 -6.66 -13.15
CA ASN A 96 -7.39 -5.62 -12.28
C ASN A 96 -6.66 -6.14 -11.02
N ALA A 97 -6.38 -7.44 -10.90
CA ALA A 97 -5.60 -7.99 -9.79
C ALA A 97 -4.46 -8.87 -10.28
N LYS A 98 -3.24 -8.62 -9.78
CA LYS A 98 -2.03 -9.38 -10.09
C LYS A 98 -1.33 -9.79 -8.80
N PHE A 99 -0.79 -11.00 -8.77
CA PHE A 99 -0.14 -11.58 -7.60
C PHE A 99 1.35 -11.78 -7.84
N PHE A 100 2.16 -11.41 -6.86
CA PHE A 100 3.62 -11.52 -6.90
C PHE A 100 4.15 -12.15 -5.61
N ASN A 101 5.27 -12.87 -5.70
CA ASN A 101 5.92 -13.45 -4.54
C ASN A 101 6.91 -12.48 -3.85
N SER A 102 7.24 -11.36 -4.47
CA SER A 102 8.12 -10.35 -3.89
C SER A 102 7.70 -8.93 -4.24
N LEU A 103 8.02 -8.00 -3.33
CA LEU A 103 7.76 -6.58 -3.54
C LEU A 103 8.60 -6.01 -4.69
N ASN A 104 9.83 -6.46 -4.85
CA ASN A 104 10.73 -5.98 -5.90
C ASN A 104 10.19 -6.29 -7.31
N THR A 105 9.72 -7.51 -7.54
CA THR A 105 9.12 -7.90 -8.83
C THR A 105 7.82 -7.16 -9.09
N ALA A 106 7.02 -6.91 -8.06
CA ALA A 106 5.79 -6.14 -8.16
C ALA A 106 6.04 -4.66 -8.56
N VAL A 107 7.03 -4.02 -7.93
CA VAL A 107 7.43 -2.64 -8.27
C VAL A 107 8.02 -2.57 -9.67
N GLU A 108 8.84 -3.55 -10.05
CA GLU A 108 9.39 -3.66 -11.40
C GLU A 108 8.28 -3.75 -12.47
N TYR A 109 7.26 -4.58 -12.22
CA TYR A 109 6.08 -4.69 -13.09
C TYR A 109 5.37 -3.34 -13.28
N CYS A 110 5.38 -2.49 -12.26
CA CYS A 110 4.74 -1.17 -12.27
C CYS A 110 5.62 -0.04 -12.85
N LYS A 111 6.79 -0.30 -13.41
CA LYS A 111 7.72 0.74 -13.92
C LYS A 111 7.15 1.67 -14.99
N GLY A 112 6.13 1.25 -15.71
CA GLY A 112 5.46 2.08 -16.73
C GLY A 112 4.51 3.14 -16.16
N TYR A 113 4.20 3.08 -14.86
CA TYR A 113 3.31 4.03 -14.20
C TYR A 113 4.09 5.18 -13.58
N GLN A 114 3.57 6.40 -13.69
CA GLN A 114 4.17 7.58 -13.06
C GLN A 114 4.07 7.55 -11.53
N LYS A 115 3.03 6.90 -10.99
CA LYS A 115 2.79 6.76 -9.55
C LYS A 115 2.40 5.33 -9.21
N ILE A 116 2.86 4.85 -8.08
CA ILE A 116 2.37 3.63 -7.43
C ILE A 116 2.13 3.90 -5.95
N PHE A 117 1.08 3.31 -5.40
CA PHE A 117 0.73 3.43 -3.99
C PHE A 117 1.02 2.14 -3.26
N ILE A 118 1.75 2.23 -2.17
CA ILE A 118 2.00 1.12 -1.24
C ILE A 118 0.96 1.24 -0.12
N CYS A 119 0.05 0.28 -0.06
CA CYS A 119 -1.15 0.33 0.79
C CYS A 119 -1.07 -0.57 2.03
N GLY A 120 0.09 -1.17 2.30
CA GLY A 120 0.32 -1.96 3.52
C GLY A 120 0.35 -3.46 3.28
N GLY A 121 0.38 -4.28 4.33
CA GLY A 121 0.48 -3.89 5.74
C GLY A 121 1.89 -3.59 6.23
N GLU A 122 2.09 -3.79 7.53
CA GLU A 122 3.35 -3.45 8.22
C GLU A 122 4.61 -3.96 7.50
N SER A 123 4.65 -5.24 7.13
CA SER A 123 5.81 -5.83 6.45
C SER A 123 6.09 -5.17 5.09
N ILE A 124 5.04 -4.81 4.36
CA ILE A 124 5.18 -4.16 3.05
C ILE A 124 5.64 -2.72 3.22
N TYR A 125 5.08 -1.97 4.18
CA TYR A 125 5.58 -0.63 4.49
C TYR A 125 7.05 -0.63 4.90
N ARG A 126 7.43 -1.57 5.78
CA ARG A 126 8.83 -1.68 6.26
C ARG A 126 9.82 -1.90 5.11
N GLN A 127 9.51 -2.82 4.21
CA GLN A 127 10.34 -3.07 3.02
C GLN A 127 10.36 -1.89 2.06
N SER A 128 9.27 -1.13 1.96
CA SER A 128 9.14 -0.03 1.00
C SER A 128 9.85 1.25 1.46
N LEU A 129 10.11 1.42 2.76
CA LEU A 129 10.85 2.57 3.27
C LEU A 129 12.24 2.74 2.66
N ASP A 130 12.86 1.67 2.17
CA ASP A 130 14.21 1.72 1.60
C ASP A 130 14.25 2.31 0.18
N PHE A 131 13.13 2.34 -0.54
CA PHE A 131 13.10 2.80 -1.93
C PHE A 131 11.96 3.76 -2.27
N ALA A 132 10.93 3.86 -1.44
CA ALA A 132 9.86 4.85 -1.63
C ALA A 132 10.40 6.28 -1.52
N ASN A 133 9.75 7.22 -2.19
CA ASN A 133 10.16 8.62 -2.21
C ASN A 133 9.16 9.57 -1.53
N LYS A 134 7.97 9.07 -1.19
CA LYS A 134 6.95 9.85 -0.49
C LYS A 134 6.18 8.99 0.52
N ILE A 135 5.80 9.58 1.64
CA ILE A 135 4.88 9.01 2.62
C ILE A 135 3.72 9.99 2.81
N ASP A 136 2.52 9.48 2.69
CA ASP A 136 1.27 10.19 2.94
C ASP A 136 0.52 9.49 4.08
N LEU A 137 0.51 10.13 5.26
CA LEU A 137 -0.06 9.56 6.48
C LEU A 137 -1.30 10.33 6.92
N THR A 138 -2.41 9.62 7.05
CA THR A 138 -3.54 10.06 7.85
C THR A 138 -3.24 9.76 9.31
N LEU A 139 -3.13 10.79 10.15
CA LEU A 139 -2.96 10.66 11.59
C LEU A 139 -4.33 10.71 12.27
N VAL A 140 -4.67 9.62 12.95
CA VAL A 140 -5.90 9.47 13.70
C VAL A 140 -5.64 9.79 15.16
N PRO A 141 -6.37 10.73 15.77
CA PRO A 141 -6.20 11.06 17.18
C PRO A 141 -6.45 9.86 18.10
N GLY A 142 -5.69 9.78 19.17
CA GLY A 142 -5.81 8.76 20.19
C GLY A 142 -4.89 7.56 20.01
N GLN A 143 -4.88 6.74 21.05
CA GLN A 143 -4.13 5.49 21.10
C GLN A 143 -5.09 4.32 20.99
N TYR A 144 -4.69 3.31 20.24
CA TYR A 144 -5.51 2.12 19.98
C TYR A 144 -4.70 0.87 20.29
N GLU A 145 -5.39 -0.18 20.73
CA GLU A 145 -4.81 -1.50 20.76
C GLU A 145 -4.64 -2.03 19.33
N GLY A 146 -3.50 -2.64 19.05
CA GLY A 146 -3.24 -3.21 17.73
C GLY A 146 -2.09 -4.20 17.74
N ASP A 147 -1.99 -4.94 16.65
CA ASP A 147 -0.97 -5.95 16.39
C ASP A 147 -0.17 -5.68 15.09
N ALA A 148 -0.53 -4.63 14.37
CA ALA A 148 0.19 -4.13 13.22
C ALA A 148 0.47 -2.63 13.37
N PHE A 149 1.70 -2.22 13.03
CA PHE A 149 2.18 -0.87 13.25
C PHE A 149 2.82 -0.29 11.98
N PHE A 150 2.64 1.00 11.76
CA PHE A 150 3.46 1.70 10.79
C PHE A 150 4.91 1.74 11.28
N PRO A 151 5.91 1.44 10.43
CA PRO A 151 7.31 1.46 10.84
C PRO A 151 7.75 2.87 11.26
N GLU A 152 8.81 2.95 12.05
CA GLU A 152 9.41 4.24 12.41
C GLU A 152 9.96 4.95 11.18
N ILE A 153 9.65 6.24 11.08
CA ILE A 153 10.14 7.11 10.02
C ILE A 153 11.48 7.67 10.49
N GLY A 154 12.55 7.23 9.84
CA GLY A 154 13.91 7.64 10.19
C GLY A 154 14.27 9.05 9.69
N ASP A 155 15.50 9.48 9.98
CA ASP A 155 16.01 10.83 9.69
C ASP A 155 16.18 11.12 8.19
N ASN A 156 16.13 10.09 7.35
CA ASN A 156 16.15 10.20 5.89
C ASN A 156 14.79 10.64 5.29
N TRP A 157 13.83 11.00 6.13
CA TRP A 157 12.52 11.51 5.74
C TRP A 157 12.28 12.90 6.32
N LYS A 158 11.89 13.83 5.48
CA LYS A 158 11.55 15.20 5.88
C LYS A 158 10.06 15.44 5.77
N LYS A 159 9.44 15.87 6.85
CA LYS A 159 8.06 16.37 6.84
C LYS A 159 7.99 17.64 6.00
N THR A 160 7.11 17.64 5.00
CA THR A 160 6.97 18.77 4.06
C THR A 160 5.63 19.45 4.16
N ASP A 161 4.59 18.75 4.58
CA ASP A 161 3.25 19.30 4.68
C ASP A 161 2.46 18.68 5.83
N ALA A 162 1.49 19.42 6.34
CA ALA A 162 0.51 18.94 7.31
C ALA A 162 -0.82 19.68 7.11
N ILE A 163 -1.87 18.93 6.84
CA ILE A 163 -3.22 19.44 6.64
C ILE A 163 -4.11 18.90 7.77
N ASN A 164 -4.78 19.79 8.48
CA ASN A 164 -5.71 19.40 9.54
C ASN A 164 -7.15 19.38 9.02
N TYR A 165 -7.83 18.30 9.33
CA TYR A 165 -9.27 18.11 9.15
C TYR A 165 -9.95 18.05 10.52
N ASP A 166 -11.28 18.02 10.57
CA ASP A 166 -12.02 18.05 11.85
C ASP A 166 -11.69 16.88 12.79
N ASN A 167 -11.40 15.70 12.25
CA ASN A 167 -11.25 14.46 13.01
C ASN A 167 -9.97 13.67 12.69
N PHE A 168 -9.09 14.20 11.85
CA PHE A 168 -7.79 13.65 11.55
C PHE A 168 -6.87 14.73 10.95
N SER A 169 -5.60 14.43 10.84
CA SER A 169 -4.67 15.24 10.05
C SER A 169 -3.97 14.38 9.02
N VAL A 170 -3.47 15.00 7.96
CA VAL A 170 -2.65 14.35 6.95
C VAL A 170 -1.27 14.96 6.97
N VAL A 171 -0.26 14.12 7.06
CA VAL A 171 1.15 14.54 7.06
C VAL A 171 1.87 13.91 5.90
N THR A 172 2.59 14.73 5.16
CA THR A 172 3.40 14.29 4.02
C THR A 172 4.88 14.36 4.37
N TYR A 173 5.60 13.29 4.04
CA TYR A 173 7.05 13.24 4.09
C TYR A 173 7.62 12.96 2.71
N ILE A 174 8.77 13.55 2.42
CA ILE A 174 9.60 13.23 1.27
C ILE A 174 10.94 12.66 1.74
N ARG A 175 11.48 11.74 0.98
CA ARG A 175 12.82 11.23 1.24
C ARG A 175 13.84 12.33 0.98
N VAL A 176 14.75 12.52 1.92
CA VAL A 176 15.96 13.32 1.73
C VAL A 176 17.13 12.37 1.42
N VAL A 177 17.84 12.67 0.36
CA VAL A 177 18.97 11.86 -0.13
C VAL A 177 20.23 12.27 0.63
#